data_7b09cd80f7fef44fa9bfd3e7ead59391
#
_entry.id   7b09cd80f7fef44fa9bfd3e7ead59391
#
_cell.length_a   1.000
_cell.length_b   1.000
_cell.length_c   1.000
_cell.angle_alpha   90.00
_cell.angle_beta   90.00
_cell.angle_gamma   90.00
#
_symmetry.space_group_name_H-M   'P 1'
#
loop_
_entity.id
_entity.type
_entity.pdbx_description
1 polymer ?
#
loop_
_entity_poly.entity_id
_entity_poly.type
_entity_poly.pdbx_seq_one_letter_code
_entity_poly.pdbx_strand_id
1 'polypeptide(L)'
;MSYNYNSSEPIKIALADLNPRERELLTESKTFCMYPWIHLHAYPTGEAYPCCHAEMGVGQVGNCKNNTMQEIWNSPEQKKLRVDMLTEQHNPACGRCYEQEKSGFFSGRQSANKHHGHHIDRVFETQADGGYDDFEMTYWDIRFSNLCNLSCRSCGHIFSSSWYKDQSVLAGPEWAKNNKPLNYAGRFETDMIEQLYEHLDHVEQIYFAGGEPCMMDEHYLILEELERRGRFDVRLIYNTNFTQVKLKDRLVFDYWKKFDSVAVGASLDGSGIHGEYIRKGTKWEEVEQNRRTMMEICPNVDFYISPTLSIMNALHLPDFHRDWVEKGLLKPQDLNVNILQDPTYLRIDIAPQAYKDQI
;
A
#
# COMPACT_ATOMS: atom_id res chain seq x y z
N MET A 1 5.91 4.67 1.89
CA MET A 1 4.86 4.64 0.86
C MET A 1 4.15 5.98 0.90
N SER A 2 4.20 6.76 -0.17
CA SER A 2 3.42 7.99 -0.24
C SER A 2 2.08 7.61 -0.86
N TYR A 3 1.00 7.80 -0.15
CA TYR A 3 -0.30 7.92 -0.78
C TYR A 3 -0.27 9.18 -1.64
N ASN A 4 -0.87 9.14 -2.82
CA ASN A 4 -1.08 10.34 -3.60
C ASN A 4 -2.11 11.22 -2.88
N TYR A 5 -1.63 12.09 -2.00
CA TYR A 5 -2.46 13.03 -1.23
C TYR A 5 -3.20 14.05 -2.11
N ASN A 6 -2.85 14.12 -3.38
CA ASN A 6 -3.51 14.94 -4.40
C ASN A 6 -4.58 14.16 -5.16
N SER A 7 -5.02 12.98 -4.66
CA SER A 7 -6.10 12.27 -5.31
C SER A 7 -7.34 13.17 -5.40
N SER A 8 -7.94 13.23 -6.57
CA SER A 8 -9.21 13.89 -6.86
C SER A 8 -10.42 13.21 -6.18
N GLU A 9 -10.17 12.42 -5.13
CA GLU A 9 -11.22 11.76 -4.38
C GLU A 9 -12.14 12.76 -3.73
N PRO A 10 -13.44 12.67 -3.98
CA PRO A 10 -14.40 13.49 -3.26
C PRO A 10 -14.36 13.17 -1.76
N ILE A 11 -14.32 14.19 -0.93
CA ILE A 11 -14.56 14.05 0.51
C ILE A 11 -16.03 13.64 0.64
N LYS A 12 -16.27 12.44 1.20
CA LYS A 12 -17.63 11.87 1.30
C LYS A 12 -18.49 12.53 2.39
N ILE A 13 -17.88 13.34 3.28
CA ILE A 13 -18.59 14.04 4.35
C ILE A 13 -18.26 15.54 4.31
N ALA A 14 -19.26 16.39 4.31
CA ALA A 14 -19.07 17.81 4.43
C ALA A 14 -18.78 18.20 5.87
N LEU A 15 -17.75 19.03 6.12
CA LEU A 15 -17.42 19.51 7.46
C LEU A 15 -18.59 20.26 8.15
N ALA A 16 -19.51 20.81 7.36
CA ALA A 16 -20.70 21.50 7.88
C ALA A 16 -21.71 20.56 8.53
N ASP A 17 -21.73 19.28 8.13
CA ASP A 17 -22.68 18.28 8.59
C ASP A 17 -22.21 17.60 9.90
N LEU A 18 -20.94 17.83 10.29
CA LEU A 18 -20.34 17.24 11.49
C LEU A 18 -20.82 17.93 12.77
N ASN A 19 -21.17 17.15 13.77
CA ASN A 19 -21.35 17.66 15.13
C ASN A 19 -20.01 18.14 15.75
N PRO A 20 -20.00 18.87 16.86
CA PRO A 20 -18.75 19.41 17.44
C PRO A 20 -17.72 18.34 17.79
N ARG A 21 -18.13 17.16 18.30
CA ARG A 21 -17.21 16.07 18.67
C ARG A 21 -16.62 15.38 17.46
N GLU A 22 -17.41 15.12 16.44
CA GLU A 22 -16.94 14.55 15.17
C GLU A 22 -15.92 15.48 14.51
N ARG A 23 -16.23 16.76 14.47
CA ARG A 23 -15.30 17.78 13.92
C ARG A 23 -14.01 17.81 14.70
N GLU A 24 -14.05 17.84 16.02
CA GLU A 24 -12.88 17.79 16.88
C GLU A 24 -12.00 16.58 16.56
N LEU A 25 -12.58 15.38 16.52
CA LEU A 25 -11.85 14.14 16.22
C LEU A 25 -11.21 14.18 14.83
N LEU A 26 -11.99 14.51 13.79
CA LEU A 26 -11.52 14.42 12.40
C LEU A 26 -10.54 15.52 12.00
N THR A 27 -10.63 16.73 12.60
CA THR A 27 -9.88 17.90 12.13
C THR A 27 -8.93 18.54 13.14
N GLU A 28 -9.16 18.37 14.44
CA GLU A 28 -8.42 19.07 15.50
C GLU A 28 -7.54 18.13 16.32
N SER A 29 -8.01 16.90 16.56
CA SER A 29 -7.26 15.87 17.30
C SER A 29 -5.87 15.64 16.71
N LYS A 30 -4.88 15.46 17.60
CA LYS A 30 -3.48 15.15 17.20
C LYS A 30 -3.16 13.66 17.21
N THR A 31 -4.09 12.83 17.68
CA THR A 31 -3.89 11.39 17.82
C THR A 31 -4.91 10.57 17.04
N PHE A 32 -6.12 11.06 16.86
CA PHE A 32 -7.22 10.33 16.24
C PHE A 32 -6.97 9.99 14.76
N CYS A 33 -7.30 8.76 14.37
CA CYS A 33 -7.24 8.25 13.00
C CYS A 33 -8.39 7.26 12.76
N MET A 34 -9.07 7.34 11.61
CA MET A 34 -10.19 6.45 11.26
C MET A 34 -9.82 4.98 11.07
N TYR A 35 -8.58 4.68 10.71
CA TYR A 35 -8.17 3.31 10.33
C TYR A 35 -8.52 2.21 11.34
N PRO A 36 -8.35 2.36 12.67
CA PRO A 36 -8.65 1.29 13.62
C PRO A 36 -10.12 0.83 13.66
N TRP A 37 -11.04 1.55 13.01
CA TRP A 37 -12.48 1.22 12.93
C TRP A 37 -12.93 0.72 11.57
N ILE A 38 -12.02 0.70 10.57
CA ILE A 38 -12.39 0.37 9.18
C ILE A 38 -11.37 -0.50 8.46
N HIS A 39 -10.20 -0.76 9.07
CA HIS A 39 -9.03 -1.25 8.37
C HIS A 39 -8.12 -2.11 9.25
N LEU A 40 -7.52 -3.13 8.64
CA LEU A 40 -6.34 -3.84 9.10
C LEU A 40 -5.34 -3.97 7.97
N HIS A 41 -4.06 -3.92 8.31
CA HIS A 41 -2.95 -4.19 7.40
C HIS A 41 -2.27 -5.50 7.76
N ALA A 42 -1.97 -6.34 6.76
CA ALA A 42 -1.20 -7.57 6.95
C ALA A 42 -0.01 -7.64 6.00
N TYR A 43 1.17 -7.96 6.54
CA TYR A 43 2.37 -8.23 5.74
C TYR A 43 2.41 -9.69 5.23
N PRO A 44 3.19 -9.98 4.16
CA PRO A 44 3.35 -11.34 3.66
C PRO A 44 3.91 -12.32 4.69
N THR A 45 4.58 -11.84 5.71
CA THR A 45 5.12 -12.62 6.82
C THR A 45 4.10 -12.93 7.91
N GLY A 46 2.90 -12.34 7.82
CA GLY A 46 1.74 -12.59 8.69
C GLY A 46 1.53 -11.56 9.78
N GLU A 47 2.50 -10.71 10.07
CA GLU A 47 2.33 -9.65 11.07
C GLU A 47 1.23 -8.68 10.63
N ALA A 48 0.30 -8.43 11.55
CA ALA A 48 -0.80 -7.49 11.34
C ALA A 48 -0.53 -6.18 12.09
N TYR A 49 -0.91 -5.08 11.45
CA TYR A 49 -0.74 -3.72 11.94
C TYR A 49 -2.04 -2.92 11.75
N PRO A 50 -2.25 -1.82 12.50
CA PRO A 50 -3.43 -0.98 12.30
C PRO A 50 -3.43 -0.25 10.95
N CYS A 51 -2.28 -0.08 10.32
CA CYS A 51 -2.13 0.45 8.96
C CYS A 51 -0.71 0.24 8.44
N CYS A 52 -0.49 0.44 7.13
CA CYS A 52 0.83 0.32 6.50
C CYS A 52 1.84 1.43 6.89
N HIS A 53 1.41 2.48 7.57
CA HIS A 53 2.28 3.52 8.13
C HIS A 53 2.82 3.16 9.51
N ALA A 54 2.23 2.18 10.19
CA ALA A 54 2.71 1.75 11.51
C ALA A 54 4.16 1.25 11.41
N GLU A 55 4.94 1.57 12.43
CA GLU A 55 6.34 1.18 12.48
C GLU A 55 6.48 -0.32 12.71
N MET A 56 7.19 -0.99 11.81
CA MET A 56 7.43 -2.44 11.92
C MET A 56 8.14 -2.78 13.24
N GLY A 57 7.64 -3.81 13.90
CA GLY A 57 8.17 -4.26 15.19
C GLY A 57 7.68 -3.48 16.41
N VAL A 58 7.03 -2.32 16.23
CA VAL A 58 6.52 -1.48 17.33
C VAL A 58 4.99 -1.52 17.41
N GLY A 59 4.32 -1.38 16.27
CA GLY A 59 2.86 -1.23 16.20
C GLY A 59 2.11 -2.50 15.83
N GLN A 60 2.68 -3.69 16.02
CA GLN A 60 2.03 -4.94 15.69
C GLN A 60 0.81 -5.18 16.58
N VAL A 61 -0.33 -5.50 15.96
CA VAL A 61 -1.61 -5.77 16.65
C VAL A 61 -2.01 -7.24 16.62
N GLY A 62 -1.27 -8.07 15.92
CA GLY A 62 -1.49 -9.52 15.86
C GLY A 62 -0.65 -10.20 14.79
N ASN A 63 -0.96 -11.47 14.53
CA ASN A 63 -0.32 -12.24 13.45
C ASN A 63 -1.34 -13.17 12.80
N CYS A 64 -1.59 -12.97 11.52
CA CYS A 64 -2.58 -13.71 10.73
C CYS A 64 -2.25 -15.20 10.55
N LYS A 65 -1.03 -15.64 10.89
CA LYS A 65 -0.68 -17.07 10.94
C LYS A 65 -1.17 -17.77 12.21
N ASN A 66 -1.50 -17.01 13.23
CA ASN A 66 -1.91 -17.53 14.54
C ASN A 66 -3.36 -17.16 14.88
N ASN A 67 -3.84 -16.05 14.36
CA ASN A 67 -5.13 -15.45 14.67
C ASN A 67 -5.95 -15.23 13.38
N THR A 68 -7.26 -15.25 13.50
CA THR A 68 -8.15 -14.72 12.47
C THR A 68 -8.10 -13.19 12.47
N MET A 69 -8.51 -12.57 11.36
CA MET A 69 -8.60 -11.10 11.28
C MET A 69 -9.62 -10.55 12.30
N GLN A 70 -10.71 -11.28 12.57
CA GLN A 70 -11.69 -10.91 13.59
C GLN A 70 -11.11 -10.91 15.00
N GLU A 71 -10.26 -11.91 15.35
CA GLU A 71 -9.55 -11.93 16.63
C GLU A 71 -8.57 -10.75 16.75
N ILE A 72 -7.85 -10.43 15.65
CA ILE A 72 -6.92 -9.29 15.61
C ILE A 72 -7.66 -7.97 15.75
N TRP A 73 -8.87 -7.84 15.19
CA TRP A 73 -9.70 -6.64 15.26
C TRP A 73 -9.95 -6.14 16.68
N ASN A 74 -10.04 -7.05 17.63
CA ASN A 74 -10.22 -6.76 19.06
C ASN A 74 -9.08 -7.30 19.93
N SER A 75 -7.86 -7.39 19.36
CA SER A 75 -6.68 -7.71 20.17
C SER A 75 -6.44 -6.65 21.25
N PRO A 76 -5.74 -6.98 22.32
CA PRO A 76 -5.41 -6.02 23.39
C PRO A 76 -4.71 -4.75 22.85
N GLU A 77 -3.83 -4.93 21.87
CA GLU A 77 -3.07 -3.85 21.22
C GLU A 77 -3.99 -2.94 20.40
N GLN A 78 -4.93 -3.52 19.65
CA GLN A 78 -5.89 -2.78 18.82
C GLN A 78 -6.89 -2.02 19.71
N LYS A 79 -7.38 -2.64 20.76
CA LYS A 79 -8.24 -1.99 21.79
C LYS A 79 -7.51 -0.81 22.44
N LYS A 80 -6.27 -1.04 22.88
CA LYS A 80 -5.45 0.03 23.47
C LYS A 80 -5.25 1.19 22.49
N LEU A 81 -4.98 0.90 21.22
CA LEU A 81 -4.81 1.94 20.21
C LEU A 81 -6.06 2.81 20.08
N ARG A 82 -7.27 2.22 20.04
CA ARG A 82 -8.52 2.98 19.98
C ARG A 82 -8.71 3.84 21.22
N VAL A 83 -8.45 3.31 22.42
CA VAL A 83 -8.51 4.09 23.67
C VAL A 83 -7.51 5.26 23.66
N ASP A 84 -6.25 5.00 23.28
CA ASP A 84 -5.23 6.04 23.19
C ASP A 84 -5.67 7.18 22.29
N MET A 85 -6.22 6.87 21.10
CA MET A 85 -6.71 7.85 20.15
C MET A 85 -7.88 8.69 20.68
N LEU A 86 -8.84 8.06 21.38
CA LEU A 86 -10.03 8.73 21.91
C LEU A 86 -9.73 9.57 23.17
N THR A 87 -8.61 9.29 23.84
CA THR A 87 -8.14 10.00 25.05
C THR A 87 -6.95 10.92 24.80
N GLU A 88 -6.66 11.24 23.54
CA GLU A 88 -5.54 12.11 23.10
C GLU A 88 -4.18 11.62 23.64
N GLN A 89 -3.99 10.29 23.74
CA GLN A 89 -2.71 9.71 24.10
C GLN A 89 -1.92 9.32 22.86
N HIS A 90 -0.63 9.64 22.84
CA HIS A 90 0.27 9.21 21.76
C HIS A 90 0.50 7.70 21.83
N ASN A 91 0.24 7.00 20.72
CA ASN A 91 0.57 5.58 20.59
C ASN A 91 1.82 5.41 19.73
N PRO A 92 2.82 4.60 20.16
CA PRO A 92 4.06 4.38 19.40
C PRO A 92 3.85 3.87 17.98
N ALA A 93 2.79 3.10 17.73
CA ALA A 93 2.44 2.63 16.38
C ALA A 93 2.25 3.77 15.36
N CYS A 94 1.86 4.95 15.81
CA CYS A 94 1.55 6.13 14.99
C CYS A 94 2.71 7.13 14.89
N GLY A 95 3.89 6.81 15.43
CA GLY A 95 5.05 7.71 15.54
C GLY A 95 5.40 8.39 14.23
N ARG A 96 5.39 7.65 13.11
CA ARG A 96 5.68 8.20 11.77
C ARG A 96 4.71 9.33 11.36
N CYS A 97 3.42 9.19 11.62
CA CYS A 97 2.44 10.24 11.32
C CYS A 97 2.68 11.48 12.17
N TYR A 98 2.96 11.30 13.47
CA TYR A 98 3.24 12.42 14.37
C TYR A 98 4.50 13.19 13.98
N GLU A 99 5.55 12.49 13.53
CA GLU A 99 6.79 13.13 13.06
C GLU A 99 6.58 13.89 11.74
N GLN A 100 5.81 13.33 10.81
CA GLN A 100 5.43 14.03 9.58
C GLN A 100 4.68 15.33 9.89
N GLU A 101 3.67 15.28 10.75
CA GLU A 101 2.89 16.46 11.14
C GLU A 101 3.73 17.50 11.88
N LYS A 102 4.61 17.06 12.78
CA LYS A 102 5.57 17.96 13.46
C LYS A 102 6.51 18.66 12.49
N SER A 103 6.82 18.02 11.37
CA SER A 103 7.66 18.55 10.29
C SER A 103 6.86 19.37 9.26
N GLY A 104 5.55 19.59 9.47
CA GLY A 104 4.68 20.36 8.60
C GLY A 104 4.16 19.61 7.38
N PHE A 105 4.34 18.28 7.33
CA PHE A 105 3.82 17.46 6.23
C PHE A 105 2.45 16.87 6.57
N PHE A 106 1.66 16.67 5.53
CA PHE A 106 0.38 15.96 5.63
C PHE A 106 0.61 14.48 5.85
N SER A 107 0.01 13.91 6.89
CA SER A 107 0.25 12.53 7.33
C SER A 107 -0.78 11.53 6.79
N GLY A 108 -0.45 10.22 6.90
CA GLY A 108 -1.40 9.15 6.63
C GLY A 108 -2.63 9.18 7.54
N ARG A 109 -2.48 9.61 8.80
CA ARG A 109 -3.58 9.81 9.75
C ARG A 109 -4.55 10.89 9.26
N GLN A 110 -4.05 12.03 8.86
CA GLN A 110 -4.87 13.12 8.32
C GLN A 110 -5.56 12.71 7.01
N SER A 111 -4.88 11.93 6.17
CA SER A 111 -5.46 11.35 4.96
C SER A 111 -6.61 10.39 5.29
N ALA A 112 -6.40 9.50 6.27
CA ALA A 112 -7.45 8.57 6.71
C ALA A 112 -8.69 9.31 7.20
N ASN A 113 -8.53 10.34 8.03
CA ASN A 113 -9.63 11.16 8.53
C ASN A 113 -10.37 11.88 7.39
N LYS A 114 -9.62 12.41 6.42
CA LYS A 114 -10.20 13.12 5.26
C LYS A 114 -11.02 12.20 4.36
N HIS A 115 -10.52 11.00 4.05
CA HIS A 115 -11.13 10.12 3.05
C HIS A 115 -12.15 9.13 3.63
N HIS A 116 -12.01 8.80 4.91
CA HIS A 116 -12.86 7.81 5.59
C HIS A 116 -13.68 8.39 6.76
N GLY A 117 -13.67 9.71 6.94
CA GLY A 117 -14.41 10.38 8.01
C GLY A 117 -15.93 10.17 7.98
N HIS A 118 -16.50 9.74 6.84
CA HIS A 118 -17.91 9.38 6.74
C HIS A 118 -18.30 8.15 7.56
N HIS A 119 -17.34 7.41 8.07
CA HIS A 119 -17.55 6.31 9.02
C HIS A 119 -17.43 6.72 10.49
N ILE A 120 -17.42 8.02 10.79
CA ILE A 120 -17.17 8.54 12.16
C ILE A 120 -18.17 7.99 13.19
N ASP A 121 -19.39 7.66 12.80
CA ASP A 121 -20.42 7.09 13.69
C ASP A 121 -19.95 5.81 14.37
N ARG A 122 -19.16 4.97 13.70
CA ARG A 122 -18.57 3.73 14.24
C ARG A 122 -17.74 3.98 15.49
N VAL A 123 -17.11 5.13 15.58
CA VAL A 123 -16.23 5.51 16.68
C VAL A 123 -16.99 5.63 18.01
N PHE A 124 -18.26 6.06 17.96
CA PHE A 124 -19.12 6.23 19.14
C PHE A 124 -19.67 4.93 19.68
N GLU A 125 -19.53 3.82 18.96
CA GLU A 125 -19.89 2.48 19.40
C GLU A 125 -18.74 1.78 20.15
N THR A 126 -17.58 2.44 20.26
CA THR A 126 -16.41 1.90 20.94
C THR A 126 -16.67 1.69 22.43
N GLN A 127 -16.44 0.49 22.91
CA GLN A 127 -16.58 0.12 24.31
C GLN A 127 -15.50 0.80 25.18
N ALA A 128 -15.73 0.87 26.50
CA ALA A 128 -14.82 1.56 27.43
C ALA A 128 -13.38 0.98 27.43
N ASP A 129 -13.23 -0.31 27.10
CA ASP A 129 -11.93 -0.98 26.96
C ASP A 129 -11.31 -0.86 25.56
N GLY A 130 -11.95 -0.14 24.63
CA GLY A 130 -11.53 0.00 23.26
C GLY A 130 -12.06 -1.09 22.31
N GLY A 131 -12.91 -1.99 22.80
CA GLY A 131 -13.58 -3.00 21.98
C GLY A 131 -14.53 -2.36 20.97
N TYR A 132 -14.63 -2.97 19.79
CA TYR A 132 -15.58 -2.58 18.76
C TYR A 132 -16.08 -3.85 18.07
N ASP A 133 -17.34 -4.19 18.30
CA ASP A 133 -17.88 -5.51 17.96
C ASP A 133 -18.17 -5.67 16.45
N ASP A 134 -18.44 -4.55 15.77
CA ASP A 134 -18.70 -4.58 14.33
C ASP A 134 -17.40 -4.73 13.55
N PHE A 135 -17.18 -5.94 13.02
CA PHE A 135 -16.02 -6.27 12.21
C PHE A 135 -16.34 -6.10 10.72
N GLU A 136 -16.44 -4.85 10.27
CA GLU A 136 -16.63 -4.51 8.86
C GLU A 136 -15.44 -3.72 8.32
N MET A 137 -14.58 -4.37 7.54
CA MET A 137 -13.47 -3.71 6.88
C MET A 137 -13.91 -3.06 5.57
N THR A 138 -14.01 -1.74 5.56
CA THR A 138 -14.35 -0.96 4.37
C THR A 138 -13.13 -0.56 3.53
N TYR A 139 -11.95 -0.63 4.11
CA TYR A 139 -10.69 -0.42 3.43
C TYR A 139 -9.73 -1.60 3.64
N TRP A 140 -9.20 -2.17 2.55
CA TRP A 140 -8.28 -3.31 2.58
C TRP A 140 -6.89 -2.94 2.08
N ASP A 141 -5.85 -3.31 2.83
CA ASP A 141 -4.42 -3.33 2.43
C ASP A 141 -3.82 -4.65 2.95
N ILE A 142 -4.22 -5.73 2.32
CA ILE A 142 -3.73 -7.08 2.65
C ILE A 142 -2.72 -7.51 1.61
N ARG A 143 -1.51 -7.82 2.06
CA ARG A 143 -0.43 -8.29 1.21
C ARG A 143 -0.35 -9.80 1.29
N PHE A 144 -1.12 -10.48 0.44
CA PHE A 144 -1.36 -11.92 0.49
C PHE A 144 -0.08 -12.75 0.52
N SER A 145 0.91 -12.39 -0.28
CA SER A 145 2.20 -13.09 -0.33
C SER A 145 3.35 -12.18 -0.75
N ASN A 146 4.58 -12.69 -0.68
CA ASN A 146 5.76 -12.04 -1.24
C ASN A 146 6.05 -12.48 -2.69
N LEU A 147 5.09 -13.09 -3.39
CA LEU A 147 5.28 -13.52 -4.79
C LEU A 147 5.59 -12.30 -5.68
N CYS A 148 6.78 -12.29 -6.27
CA CYS A 148 7.25 -11.22 -7.15
C CYS A 148 8.29 -11.76 -8.13
N ASN A 149 8.29 -11.24 -9.34
CA ASN A 149 9.24 -11.62 -10.40
C ASN A 149 10.53 -10.77 -10.40
N LEU A 150 10.61 -9.71 -9.60
CA LEU A 150 11.75 -8.80 -9.57
C LEU A 150 12.58 -8.92 -8.28
N SER A 151 13.89 -8.67 -8.39
CA SER A 151 14.82 -8.52 -7.26
C SER A 151 15.33 -7.07 -7.20
N CYS A 152 14.43 -6.11 -6.96
CA CYS A 152 14.77 -4.68 -6.90
C CYS A 152 15.82 -4.42 -5.82
N ARG A 153 16.79 -3.52 -6.07
CA ARG A 153 17.92 -3.26 -5.16
C ARG A 153 17.50 -2.56 -3.85
N SER A 154 16.36 -1.88 -3.86
CA SER A 154 15.74 -1.28 -2.67
C SER A 154 14.76 -2.20 -1.95
N CYS A 155 14.69 -3.49 -2.34
CA CYS A 155 13.76 -4.46 -1.78
C CYS A 155 14.50 -5.63 -1.12
N GLY A 156 13.77 -6.58 -0.54
CA GLY A 156 14.31 -7.79 0.08
C GLY A 156 13.31 -8.94 0.05
N HIS A 157 13.72 -10.08 0.61
CA HIS A 157 12.95 -11.32 0.60
C HIS A 157 11.54 -11.19 1.24
N ILE A 158 11.36 -10.29 2.22
CA ILE A 158 10.04 -10.08 2.87
C ILE A 158 8.97 -9.72 1.85
N PHE A 159 9.32 -8.93 0.83
CA PHE A 159 8.40 -8.44 -0.19
C PHE A 159 8.67 -9.00 -1.58
N SER A 160 9.68 -9.84 -1.77
CA SER A 160 9.94 -10.49 -3.07
C SER A 160 10.53 -11.87 -2.91
N SER A 161 9.80 -12.87 -3.39
CA SER A 161 10.24 -14.27 -3.46
C SER A 161 11.47 -14.46 -4.37
N SER A 162 11.66 -13.60 -5.37
CA SER A 162 12.83 -13.63 -6.26
C SER A 162 14.15 -13.30 -5.54
N TRP A 163 14.09 -12.64 -4.38
CA TRP A 163 15.26 -12.38 -3.54
C TRP A 163 15.77 -13.62 -2.77
N TYR A 164 14.96 -14.68 -2.65
CA TYR A 164 15.32 -15.83 -1.79
C TYR A 164 16.68 -16.43 -2.13
N LYS A 165 16.96 -16.62 -3.42
CA LYS A 165 18.23 -17.21 -3.87
C LYS A 165 19.44 -16.35 -3.47
N ASP A 166 19.38 -15.05 -3.78
CA ASP A 166 20.48 -14.14 -3.48
C ASP A 166 20.63 -13.96 -1.95
N GLN A 167 19.50 -13.83 -1.23
CA GLN A 167 19.47 -13.71 0.23
C GLN A 167 20.03 -14.96 0.93
N SER A 168 19.73 -16.16 0.42
CA SER A 168 20.26 -17.41 0.96
C SER A 168 21.79 -17.48 0.90
N VAL A 169 22.39 -16.92 -0.15
CA VAL A 169 23.84 -16.85 -0.29
C VAL A 169 24.42 -15.80 0.66
N LEU A 170 23.78 -14.64 0.74
CA LEU A 170 24.28 -13.49 1.54
C LEU A 170 24.18 -13.76 3.05
N ALA A 171 23.05 -14.31 3.51
CA ALA A 171 22.77 -14.54 4.93
C ALA A 171 23.21 -15.95 5.42
N GLY A 172 23.55 -16.84 4.49
CA GLY A 172 24.10 -18.15 4.79
C GLY A 172 23.09 -19.27 5.06
N PRO A 173 23.57 -20.51 5.28
CA PRO A 173 22.73 -21.71 5.33
C PRO A 173 21.71 -21.72 6.48
N GLU A 174 22.03 -21.13 7.61
CA GLU A 174 21.12 -21.07 8.76
C GLU A 174 19.88 -20.22 8.44
N TRP A 175 20.08 -19.08 7.77
CA TRP A 175 18.97 -18.27 7.29
C TRP A 175 18.12 -19.06 6.27
N ALA A 176 18.74 -19.70 5.29
CA ALA A 176 18.06 -20.47 4.26
C ALA A 176 17.22 -21.63 4.84
N LYS A 177 17.70 -22.28 5.92
CA LYS A 177 16.97 -23.34 6.62
C LYS A 177 15.72 -22.83 7.32
N ASN A 178 15.74 -21.60 7.84
CA ASN A 178 14.66 -21.01 8.63
C ASN A 178 13.68 -20.17 7.80
N ASN A 179 13.94 -19.99 6.50
CA ASN A 179 13.09 -19.18 5.63
C ASN A 179 12.62 -19.98 4.40
N LYS A 180 11.47 -19.64 3.87
CA LYS A 180 10.92 -20.24 2.65
C LYS A 180 10.98 -19.22 1.50
N PRO A 181 11.10 -19.67 0.23
CA PRO A 181 11.03 -18.75 -0.91
C PRO A 181 9.74 -17.94 -0.94
N LEU A 182 8.61 -18.59 -0.71
CA LEU A 182 7.28 -18.00 -0.74
C LEU A 182 6.68 -17.98 0.66
N ASN A 183 6.23 -16.80 1.08
CA ASN A 183 5.51 -16.56 2.32
C ASN A 183 4.09 -16.09 2.00
N TYR A 184 3.12 -16.59 2.75
CA TYR A 184 1.73 -16.16 2.74
C TYR A 184 1.39 -15.43 4.03
N ALA A 185 0.54 -14.40 3.96
CA ALA A 185 0.14 -13.63 5.13
C ALA A 185 -0.67 -14.46 6.13
N GLY A 186 -1.54 -15.35 5.64
CA GLY A 186 -2.35 -16.26 6.45
C GLY A 186 -1.64 -17.55 6.86
N ARG A 187 -2.41 -18.46 7.47
CA ARG A 187 -1.98 -19.80 7.89
C ARG A 187 -1.64 -20.70 6.70
N PHE A 188 -2.37 -20.50 5.60
CA PHE A 188 -2.19 -21.16 4.31
C PHE A 188 -2.55 -20.20 3.17
N GLU A 189 -2.37 -20.60 1.92
CA GLU A 189 -2.45 -19.74 0.75
C GLU A 189 -3.80 -19.02 0.62
N THR A 190 -4.93 -19.71 0.81
CA THR A 190 -6.28 -19.12 0.64
C THR A 190 -6.89 -18.55 1.92
N ASP A 191 -6.24 -18.69 3.07
CA ASP A 191 -6.79 -18.31 4.38
C ASP A 191 -7.26 -16.86 4.44
N MET A 192 -6.45 -15.94 3.93
CA MET A 192 -6.77 -14.51 3.99
C MET A 192 -7.95 -14.14 3.08
N ILE A 193 -8.02 -14.72 1.89
CA ILE A 193 -9.12 -14.42 0.97
C ILE A 193 -10.44 -15.02 1.46
N GLU A 194 -10.42 -16.20 2.08
CA GLU A 194 -11.61 -16.82 2.67
C GLU A 194 -12.20 -15.91 3.76
N GLN A 195 -11.37 -15.31 4.62
CA GLN A 195 -11.80 -14.37 5.65
C GLN A 195 -12.32 -13.05 5.06
N LEU A 196 -11.75 -12.58 3.94
CA LEU A 196 -12.14 -11.32 3.30
C LEU A 196 -13.47 -11.39 2.53
N TYR A 197 -13.90 -12.57 2.10
CA TYR A 197 -15.15 -12.71 1.34
C TYR A 197 -16.38 -12.23 2.08
N GLU A 198 -16.39 -12.29 3.41
CA GLU A 198 -17.48 -11.80 4.25
C GLU A 198 -17.61 -10.25 4.20
N HIS A 199 -16.52 -9.55 3.85
CA HIS A 199 -16.47 -8.08 3.79
C HIS A 199 -16.71 -7.50 2.39
N LEU A 200 -16.88 -8.33 1.35
CA LEU A 200 -17.06 -7.87 -0.04
C LEU A 200 -18.30 -7.00 -0.26
N ASP A 201 -19.32 -7.14 0.56
CA ASP A 201 -20.52 -6.31 0.47
C ASP A 201 -20.33 -4.91 1.11
N HIS A 202 -19.34 -4.75 1.98
CA HIS A 202 -19.06 -3.53 2.73
C HIS A 202 -17.80 -2.78 2.26
N VAL A 203 -16.90 -3.46 1.51
CA VAL A 203 -15.66 -2.85 1.06
C VAL A 203 -15.93 -1.67 0.11
N GLU A 204 -15.24 -0.56 0.35
CA GLU A 204 -15.30 0.64 -0.49
C GLU A 204 -13.99 0.87 -1.24
N GLN A 205 -12.88 0.40 -0.67
CA GLN A 205 -11.55 0.60 -1.24
C GLN A 205 -10.65 -0.60 -0.99
N ILE A 206 -9.93 -1.03 -2.04
CA ILE A 206 -8.91 -2.06 -1.94
C ILE A 206 -7.59 -1.52 -2.48
N TYR A 207 -6.54 -1.59 -1.67
CA TYR A 207 -5.18 -1.28 -2.06
C TYR A 207 -4.40 -2.57 -2.28
N PHE A 208 -4.14 -2.88 -3.54
CA PHE A 208 -3.34 -4.02 -3.95
C PHE A 208 -1.85 -3.68 -3.97
N ALA A 209 -1.09 -4.28 -3.08
CA ALA A 209 0.35 -4.16 -2.95
C ALA A 209 0.94 -5.46 -2.37
N GLY A 210 2.23 -5.48 -2.09
CA GLY A 210 2.89 -6.65 -1.48
C GLY A 210 4.08 -7.08 -2.31
N GLY A 211 4.11 -8.32 -2.81
CA GLY A 211 5.04 -8.76 -3.84
C GLY A 211 4.69 -8.08 -5.18
N GLU A 212 4.10 -8.81 -6.10
CA GLU A 212 3.49 -8.23 -7.30
C GLU A 212 2.01 -8.67 -7.38
N PRO A 213 1.05 -7.76 -7.17
CA PRO A 213 -0.37 -8.11 -7.11
C PRO A 213 -0.87 -8.84 -8.36
N CYS A 214 -0.44 -8.39 -9.55
CA CYS A 214 -0.88 -8.97 -10.82
C CYS A 214 -0.36 -10.40 -11.08
N MET A 215 0.47 -10.94 -10.18
CA MET A 215 0.93 -12.34 -10.22
C MET A 215 0.17 -13.25 -9.24
N MET A 216 -0.72 -12.71 -8.41
CA MET A 216 -1.39 -13.45 -7.35
C MET A 216 -2.79 -13.91 -7.79
N ASP A 217 -3.12 -15.18 -7.60
CA ASP A 217 -4.46 -15.70 -7.90
C ASP A 217 -5.52 -15.01 -7.03
N GLU A 218 -5.22 -14.71 -5.75
CA GLU A 218 -6.12 -14.02 -4.81
C GLU A 218 -6.57 -12.65 -5.32
N HIS A 219 -5.68 -11.91 -5.97
CA HIS A 219 -6.02 -10.64 -6.60
C HIS A 219 -7.14 -10.81 -7.63
N TYR A 220 -7.01 -11.77 -8.55
CA TYR A 220 -8.02 -12.01 -9.60
C TYR A 220 -9.31 -12.60 -9.04
N LEU A 221 -9.23 -13.47 -8.02
CA LEU A 221 -10.42 -14.02 -7.36
C LEU A 221 -11.26 -12.91 -6.69
N ILE A 222 -10.63 -11.90 -6.10
CA ILE A 222 -11.33 -10.73 -5.55
C ILE A 222 -12.00 -9.94 -6.68
N LEU A 223 -11.31 -9.65 -7.78
CA LEU A 223 -11.86 -8.91 -8.92
C LEU A 223 -13.05 -9.66 -9.55
N GLU A 224 -12.92 -10.97 -9.73
CA GLU A 224 -13.97 -11.83 -10.28
C GLU A 224 -15.19 -11.89 -9.36
N GLU A 225 -15.00 -11.93 -8.05
CA GLU A 225 -16.11 -11.93 -7.08
C GLU A 225 -16.79 -10.56 -6.97
N LEU A 226 -16.04 -9.45 -7.02
CA LEU A 226 -16.60 -8.11 -7.11
C LEU A 226 -17.44 -7.95 -8.40
N GLU A 227 -16.91 -8.40 -9.53
CA GLU A 227 -17.65 -8.42 -10.80
C GLU A 227 -18.94 -9.24 -10.70
N ARG A 228 -18.88 -10.46 -10.11
CA ARG A 228 -20.04 -11.33 -9.93
C ARG A 228 -21.13 -10.69 -9.07
N ARG A 229 -20.73 -9.87 -8.06
CA ARG A 229 -21.66 -9.11 -7.20
C ARG A 229 -22.10 -7.78 -7.80
N GLY A 230 -21.52 -7.36 -8.94
CA GLY A 230 -21.80 -6.06 -9.55
C GLY A 230 -21.21 -4.88 -8.77
N ARG A 231 -20.18 -5.09 -7.92
CA ARG A 231 -19.54 -4.10 -7.07
C ARG A 231 -18.43 -3.35 -7.83
N PHE A 232 -18.78 -2.71 -8.94
CA PHE A 232 -17.87 -1.87 -9.72
C PHE A 232 -17.61 -0.50 -9.08
N ASP A 233 -18.37 -0.14 -8.07
CA ASP A 233 -18.23 1.05 -7.22
C ASP A 233 -17.01 1.01 -6.30
N VAL A 234 -16.46 -0.18 -6.02
CA VAL A 234 -15.27 -0.35 -5.18
C VAL A 234 -14.06 0.30 -5.84
N ARG A 235 -13.43 1.21 -5.13
CA ARG A 235 -12.20 1.84 -5.61
C ARG A 235 -11.01 0.88 -5.52
N LEU A 236 -10.31 0.71 -6.63
CA LEU A 236 -9.11 -0.11 -6.71
C LEU A 236 -7.86 0.76 -6.78
N ILE A 237 -6.90 0.53 -5.89
CA ILE A 237 -5.61 1.21 -5.89
C ILE A 237 -4.50 0.17 -6.00
N TYR A 238 -3.54 0.44 -6.86
CA TYR A 238 -2.42 -0.47 -7.11
C TYR A 238 -1.08 0.19 -6.85
N ASN A 239 -0.18 -0.57 -6.19
CA ASN A 239 1.25 -0.42 -6.37
C ASN A 239 1.78 -1.69 -7.05
N THR A 240 2.18 -1.56 -8.30
CA THR A 240 2.67 -2.66 -9.13
C THR A 240 4.02 -2.33 -9.75
N ASN A 241 4.84 -3.34 -10.01
CA ASN A 241 6.06 -3.17 -10.78
C ASN A 241 5.80 -2.99 -12.28
N PHE A 242 4.54 -3.19 -12.68
CA PHE A 242 4.00 -2.98 -14.01
C PHE A 242 4.68 -3.80 -15.13
N THR A 243 5.42 -4.84 -14.77
CA THR A 243 6.04 -5.77 -15.74
C THR A 243 5.15 -6.97 -16.04
N GLN A 244 4.30 -7.37 -15.07
CA GLN A 244 3.34 -8.46 -15.20
C GLN A 244 1.93 -7.90 -15.16
N VAL A 245 1.25 -7.94 -16.29
CA VAL A 245 -0.13 -7.45 -16.44
C VAL A 245 -1.11 -8.56 -16.79
N LYS A 246 -0.60 -9.79 -16.85
CA LYS A 246 -1.37 -10.99 -17.21
C LYS A 246 -0.95 -12.19 -16.35
N LEU A 247 -1.95 -12.90 -15.82
CA LEU A 247 -1.76 -14.17 -15.13
C LEU A 247 -2.62 -15.25 -15.82
N LYS A 248 -1.96 -16.27 -16.43
CA LYS A 248 -2.62 -17.28 -17.28
C LYS A 248 -3.36 -16.61 -18.44
N ASP A 249 -4.68 -16.71 -18.50
CA ASP A 249 -5.57 -16.08 -19.49
C ASP A 249 -6.16 -14.74 -19.01
N ARG A 250 -5.94 -14.34 -17.76
CA ARG A 250 -6.50 -13.14 -17.13
C ARG A 250 -5.60 -11.92 -17.37
N LEU A 251 -6.03 -10.99 -18.24
CA LEU A 251 -5.39 -9.70 -18.45
C LEU A 251 -6.00 -8.67 -17.48
N VAL A 252 -5.19 -8.05 -16.63
CA VAL A 252 -5.69 -7.14 -15.58
C VAL A 252 -6.44 -5.93 -16.15
N PHE A 253 -6.07 -5.45 -17.34
CA PHE A 253 -6.73 -4.32 -18.00
C PHE A 253 -8.20 -4.61 -18.35
N ASP A 254 -8.56 -5.89 -18.59
CA ASP A 254 -9.94 -6.30 -18.84
C ASP A 254 -10.83 -6.20 -17.61
N TYR A 255 -10.24 -6.24 -16.42
CA TYR A 255 -10.93 -5.97 -15.16
C TYR A 255 -10.98 -4.47 -14.89
N TRP A 256 -9.84 -3.77 -14.94
CA TRP A 256 -9.76 -2.35 -14.60
C TRP A 256 -10.75 -1.47 -15.38
N LYS A 257 -10.98 -1.76 -16.65
CA LYS A 257 -11.94 -1.00 -17.46
C LYS A 257 -13.40 -1.07 -17.01
N LYS A 258 -13.72 -2.01 -16.11
CA LYS A 258 -15.09 -2.23 -15.61
C LYS A 258 -15.39 -1.45 -14.35
N PHE A 259 -14.38 -1.07 -13.56
CA PHE A 259 -14.56 -0.38 -12.29
C PHE A 259 -14.62 1.14 -12.47
N ASP A 260 -15.44 1.79 -11.66
CA ASP A 260 -15.67 3.24 -11.72
C ASP A 260 -14.43 4.06 -11.34
N SER A 261 -13.58 3.52 -10.45
CA SER A 261 -12.37 4.20 -9.96
C SER A 261 -11.21 3.21 -9.80
N VAL A 262 -10.19 3.37 -10.65
CA VAL A 262 -8.95 2.60 -10.57
C VAL A 262 -7.76 3.56 -10.63
N ALA A 263 -6.87 3.46 -9.65
CA ALA A 263 -5.62 4.23 -9.58
C ALA A 263 -4.41 3.27 -9.59
N VAL A 264 -3.50 3.45 -10.53
CA VAL A 264 -2.34 2.58 -10.72
C VAL A 264 -1.04 3.35 -10.54
N GLY A 265 -0.40 3.14 -9.40
CA GLY A 265 0.96 3.60 -9.12
C GLY A 265 1.98 2.58 -9.64
N ALA A 266 2.56 2.87 -10.81
CA ALA A 266 3.63 2.05 -11.36
C ALA A 266 4.95 2.36 -10.62
N SER A 267 5.49 1.35 -9.94
CA SER A 267 6.74 1.45 -9.21
C SER A 267 7.92 1.41 -10.18
N LEU A 268 8.23 2.53 -10.82
CA LEU A 268 9.29 2.67 -11.84
C LEU A 268 10.33 3.67 -11.34
N ASP A 269 11.57 3.22 -11.15
CA ASP A 269 12.65 4.03 -10.55
C ASP A 269 13.56 4.69 -11.59
N GLY A 270 13.36 4.44 -12.87
CA GLY A 270 14.13 4.95 -13.99
C GLY A 270 13.72 4.28 -15.28
N SER A 271 14.28 4.67 -16.41
CA SER A 271 14.00 4.15 -17.74
C SER A 271 15.17 3.35 -18.33
N GLY A 272 14.89 2.53 -19.33
CA GLY A 272 15.88 1.72 -20.06
C GLY A 272 16.75 0.87 -19.14
N ILE A 273 18.02 0.73 -19.52
CA ILE A 273 19.03 -0.04 -18.75
C ILE A 273 19.12 0.43 -17.31
N HIS A 274 18.92 1.72 -17.02
CA HIS A 274 18.97 2.27 -15.66
C HIS A 274 17.82 1.68 -14.81
N GLY A 275 16.60 1.70 -15.33
CA GLY A 275 15.44 1.09 -14.68
C GLY A 275 15.61 -0.42 -14.46
N GLU A 276 16.12 -1.14 -15.47
CA GLU A 276 16.41 -2.57 -15.40
C GLU A 276 17.49 -2.91 -14.36
N TYR A 277 18.51 -2.04 -14.23
CA TYR A 277 19.56 -2.22 -13.22
C TYR A 277 19.03 -2.04 -11.79
N ILE A 278 18.20 -1.04 -11.55
CA ILE A 278 17.64 -0.76 -10.21
C ILE A 278 16.60 -1.83 -9.85
N ARG A 279 15.73 -2.17 -10.80
CA ARG A 279 14.70 -3.20 -10.64
C ARG A 279 15.07 -4.46 -11.43
N LYS A 280 16.06 -5.19 -10.91
CA LYS A 280 16.60 -6.42 -11.53
C LYS A 280 15.48 -7.39 -11.88
N GLY A 281 15.40 -7.75 -13.15
CA GLY A 281 14.37 -8.61 -13.75
C GLY A 281 13.36 -7.86 -14.61
N THR A 282 13.34 -6.52 -14.59
CA THR A 282 12.56 -5.69 -15.50
C THR A 282 13.14 -5.79 -16.91
N LYS A 283 12.26 -5.79 -17.91
CA LYS A 283 12.56 -5.51 -19.31
C LYS A 283 11.82 -4.24 -19.69
N TRP A 284 12.57 -3.19 -19.97
CA TRP A 284 11.99 -1.86 -20.13
C TRP A 284 11.02 -1.75 -21.30
N GLU A 285 11.31 -2.41 -22.40
CA GLU A 285 10.43 -2.44 -23.57
C GLU A 285 9.04 -3.04 -23.25
N GLU A 286 8.99 -4.06 -22.37
CA GLU A 286 7.73 -4.65 -21.92
C GLU A 286 6.92 -3.65 -21.07
N VAL A 287 7.57 -2.86 -20.23
CA VAL A 287 6.92 -1.81 -19.41
C VAL A 287 6.29 -0.73 -20.31
N GLU A 288 7.02 -0.22 -21.30
CA GLU A 288 6.48 0.77 -22.24
C GLU A 288 5.32 0.19 -23.08
N GLN A 289 5.44 -1.08 -23.51
CA GLN A 289 4.38 -1.75 -24.25
C GLN A 289 3.13 -1.94 -23.37
N ASN A 290 3.30 -2.37 -22.12
CA ASN A 290 2.19 -2.49 -21.16
C ASN A 290 1.47 -1.17 -20.98
N ARG A 291 2.22 -0.05 -20.88
CA ARG A 291 1.61 1.28 -20.75
C ARG A 291 0.81 1.68 -21.99
N ARG A 292 1.32 1.43 -23.19
CA ARG A 292 0.58 1.70 -24.44
C ARG A 292 -0.69 0.87 -24.53
N THR A 293 -0.58 -0.43 -24.24
CA THR A 293 -1.74 -1.34 -24.25
C THR A 293 -2.78 -0.92 -23.19
N MET A 294 -2.35 -0.49 -22.01
CA MET A 294 -3.24 0.02 -20.97
C MET A 294 -4.01 1.27 -21.45
N MET A 295 -3.32 2.20 -22.11
CA MET A 295 -3.96 3.42 -22.66
C MET A 295 -5.05 3.11 -23.71
N GLU A 296 -4.89 2.03 -24.45
CA GLU A 296 -5.85 1.58 -25.46
C GLU A 296 -7.07 0.89 -24.82
N ILE A 297 -6.85 0.01 -23.82
CA ILE A 297 -7.90 -0.85 -23.26
C ILE A 297 -8.69 -0.15 -22.13
N CYS A 298 -8.00 0.60 -21.26
CA CYS A 298 -8.58 1.24 -20.09
C CYS A 298 -8.09 2.70 -19.92
N PRO A 299 -8.44 3.61 -20.86
CA PRO A 299 -7.94 4.99 -20.89
C PRO A 299 -8.37 5.83 -19.68
N ASN A 300 -9.42 5.41 -18.97
CA ASN A 300 -9.99 6.14 -17.81
C ASN A 300 -9.29 5.80 -16.49
N VAL A 301 -8.35 4.84 -16.49
CA VAL A 301 -7.59 4.49 -15.29
C VAL A 301 -6.63 5.63 -14.94
N ASP A 302 -6.67 6.07 -13.70
CA ASP A 302 -5.71 7.05 -13.16
C ASP A 302 -4.34 6.38 -13.02
N PHE A 303 -3.38 6.80 -13.84
CA PHE A 303 -2.05 6.21 -13.88
C PHE A 303 -0.99 7.23 -13.51
N TYR A 304 -0.14 6.87 -12.59
CA TYR A 304 1.02 7.68 -12.18
C TYR A 304 2.25 6.79 -11.95
N ILE A 305 3.43 7.35 -12.09
CA ILE A 305 4.66 6.68 -11.69
C ILE A 305 4.98 7.00 -10.23
N SER A 306 5.42 5.98 -9.49
CA SER A 306 5.72 6.06 -8.06
C SER A 306 7.15 5.60 -7.77
N PRO A 307 8.16 6.38 -8.22
CA PRO A 307 9.56 6.03 -8.02
C PRO A 307 9.98 6.16 -6.56
N THR A 308 10.91 5.31 -6.14
CA THR A 308 11.60 5.43 -4.86
C THR A 308 12.92 6.16 -5.06
N LEU A 309 12.97 7.43 -4.65
CA LEU A 309 14.15 8.27 -4.77
C LEU A 309 15.30 7.74 -3.89
N SER A 310 16.43 7.50 -4.52
CA SER A 310 17.64 6.96 -3.91
C SER A 310 18.89 7.56 -4.57
N ILE A 311 20.07 7.26 -4.05
CA ILE A 311 21.34 7.64 -4.69
C ILE A 311 21.50 7.03 -6.09
N MET A 312 20.70 6.01 -6.42
CA MET A 312 20.81 5.30 -7.71
C MET A 312 20.06 6.00 -8.84
N ASN A 313 19.07 6.83 -8.55
CA ASN A 313 18.20 7.42 -9.57
C ASN A 313 18.02 8.93 -9.46
N ALA A 314 18.52 9.59 -8.43
CA ALA A 314 18.25 11.01 -8.19
C ALA A 314 18.59 11.91 -9.40
N LEU A 315 19.72 11.65 -10.07
CA LEU A 315 20.13 12.41 -11.26
C LEU A 315 19.42 11.96 -12.55
N HIS A 316 18.86 10.75 -12.59
CA HIS A 316 18.21 10.19 -13.77
C HIS A 316 16.69 10.42 -13.78
N LEU A 317 16.07 10.55 -12.62
CA LEU A 317 14.62 10.65 -12.47
C LEU A 317 13.99 11.82 -13.26
N PRO A 318 14.59 13.04 -13.30
CA PRO A 318 14.07 14.12 -14.12
C PRO A 318 14.07 13.81 -15.63
N ASP A 319 15.10 13.14 -16.13
CA ASP A 319 15.20 12.77 -17.56
C ASP A 319 14.19 11.68 -17.89
N PHE A 320 14.01 10.68 -17.04
CA PHE A 320 12.98 9.66 -17.18
C PHE A 320 11.57 10.25 -17.22
N HIS A 321 11.26 11.16 -16.28
CA HIS A 321 9.97 11.83 -16.22
C HIS A 321 9.70 12.62 -17.52
N ARG A 322 10.67 13.42 -17.97
CA ARG A 322 10.57 14.22 -19.20
C ARG A 322 10.36 13.34 -20.44
N ASP A 323 11.15 12.28 -20.59
CA ASP A 323 11.05 11.33 -21.71
C ASP A 323 9.63 10.71 -21.80
N TRP A 324 9.06 10.31 -20.68
CA TRP A 324 7.73 9.72 -20.66
C TRP A 324 6.61 10.74 -20.93
N VAL A 325 6.78 11.98 -20.48
CA VAL A 325 5.85 13.07 -20.82
C VAL A 325 5.93 13.39 -22.33
N GLU A 326 7.12 13.51 -22.89
CA GLU A 326 7.33 13.77 -24.32
C GLU A 326 6.80 12.64 -25.22
N LYS A 327 6.90 11.38 -24.76
CA LYS A 327 6.30 10.21 -25.42
C LYS A 327 4.78 10.12 -25.28
N GLY A 328 4.16 10.98 -24.47
CA GLY A 328 2.73 10.93 -24.16
C GLY A 328 2.31 9.74 -23.30
N LEU A 329 3.26 9.11 -22.61
CA LEU A 329 3.00 7.96 -21.73
C LEU A 329 2.61 8.38 -20.30
N LEU A 330 2.89 9.64 -19.92
CA LEU A 330 2.65 10.21 -18.61
C LEU A 330 2.21 11.67 -18.74
N LYS A 331 1.32 12.14 -17.84
CA LYS A 331 1.09 13.59 -17.72
C LYS A 331 2.12 14.20 -16.77
N PRO A 332 2.47 15.49 -16.91
CA PRO A 332 3.52 16.12 -16.07
C PRO A 332 3.27 16.03 -14.56
N GLN A 333 2.01 16.03 -14.12
CA GLN A 333 1.64 15.94 -12.71
C GLN A 333 1.57 14.51 -12.14
N ASP A 334 1.62 13.46 -12.98
CA ASP A 334 1.41 12.08 -12.58
C ASP A 334 2.72 11.42 -12.10
N LEU A 335 3.48 12.17 -11.31
CA LEU A 335 4.72 11.74 -10.66
C LEU A 335 4.57 11.84 -9.14
N ASN A 336 4.66 10.72 -8.45
CA ASN A 336 4.55 10.63 -7.00
C ASN A 336 5.83 10.04 -6.38
N VAL A 337 6.78 10.89 -6.00
CA VAL A 337 8.11 10.47 -5.52
C VAL A 337 8.07 10.02 -4.08
N ASN A 338 8.49 8.77 -3.84
CA ASN A 338 8.75 8.22 -2.51
C ASN A 338 10.23 8.42 -2.14
N ILE A 339 10.52 8.78 -0.90
CA ILE A 339 11.90 8.87 -0.43
C ILE A 339 12.28 7.55 0.23
N LEU A 340 13.39 6.94 -0.22
CA LEU A 340 13.89 5.68 0.32
C LEU A 340 14.27 5.84 1.79
N GLN A 341 13.70 4.97 2.64
CA GLN A 341 14.02 4.90 4.08
C GLN A 341 14.99 3.77 4.38
N ASP A 342 14.80 2.62 3.74
CA ASP A 342 15.62 1.43 3.89
C ASP A 342 15.78 0.74 2.51
N PRO A 343 16.95 0.18 2.18
CA PRO A 343 18.19 0.12 2.96
C PRO A 343 18.90 1.46 3.06
N THR A 344 19.43 1.78 4.25
CA THR A 344 20.04 3.07 4.57
C THR A 344 21.22 3.45 3.67
N TYR A 345 21.97 2.46 3.18
CA TYR A 345 23.12 2.66 2.29
C TYR A 345 22.74 3.09 0.85
N LEU A 346 21.48 3.14 0.52
CA LEU A 346 20.97 3.69 -0.75
C LEU A 346 20.22 5.01 -0.59
N ARG A 347 20.11 5.53 0.61
CA ARG A 347 19.41 6.79 0.88
C ARG A 347 20.16 7.97 0.27
N ILE A 348 19.41 8.97 -0.14
CA ILE A 348 19.97 10.19 -0.75
C ILE A 348 20.73 11.05 0.24
N ASP A 349 20.40 11.03 1.52
CA ASP A 349 21.04 11.82 2.55
C ASP A 349 22.48 11.41 2.85
N ILE A 350 22.88 10.16 2.54
CA ILE A 350 24.26 9.70 2.68
C ILE A 350 25.16 10.06 1.49
N ALA A 351 24.59 10.56 0.39
CA ALA A 351 25.37 10.92 -0.80
C ALA A 351 26.40 12.01 -0.48
N PRO A 352 27.59 11.96 -1.10
CA PRO A 352 28.59 13.04 -0.99
C PRO A 352 28.00 14.40 -1.40
N GLN A 353 28.49 15.50 -0.77
CA GLN A 353 27.94 16.84 -1.06
C GLN A 353 28.02 17.18 -2.55
N ALA A 354 29.14 16.87 -3.21
CA ALA A 354 29.32 17.11 -4.66
C ALA A 354 28.26 16.39 -5.54
N TYR A 355 27.68 15.29 -5.07
CA TYR A 355 26.57 14.63 -5.74
C TYR A 355 25.25 15.35 -5.45
N LYS A 356 25.03 15.76 -4.19
CA LYS A 356 23.81 16.51 -3.79
C LYS A 356 23.72 17.86 -4.49
N ASP A 357 24.84 18.51 -4.75
CA ASP A 357 24.90 19.79 -5.45
C ASP A 357 24.50 19.71 -6.93
N GLN A 358 24.35 18.48 -7.47
CA GLN A 358 23.90 18.23 -8.86
C GLN A 358 22.40 17.92 -8.95
N ILE A 359 21.74 17.64 -7.83
CA ILE A 359 20.31 17.37 -7.74
C ILE A 359 19.52 18.66 -7.58
#